data_5191e524e5e4f5c1bbd3556e549d818c
#
_entry.id   5191e524e5e4f5c1bbd3556e549d818c
#
_cell.length_a   1.000
_cell.length_b   1.000
_cell.length_c   1.000
_cell.angle_alpha   90.00
_cell.angle_beta   90.00
_cell.angle_gamma   90.00
#
_symmetry.space_group_name_H-M   'P 1'
#
loop_
_entity.id
_entity.type
_entity.pdbx_description
1 polymer ?
#
loop_
_entity_poly.entity_id
_entity_poly.type
_entity_poly.pdbx_seq_one_letter_code
_entity_poly.pdbx_strand_id
1 'polypeptide(L)'
;ASWDFDINKDMKLKTSAGFKYSNYGTSALGWSGNAADPRPDYYKKLPSSIFNVYDKSTVPSEDELALFNEVTERWKTSKSTRQIDWDQMYFANQQANALGKETLYYQEERHNDQLAFNFSSIFNHTIDQHNSYIVGVAVNSTKGMHYKKMKDLLGGELYTDVDKFSVRDYGYNSSVIQNDLDNPNKRIGEGDKFGYDYNIFV
;
A
#
# COMPACT_ATOMS: atom_id res chain seq x y z
N ALA A 1 -14.37 -28.20 -2.15
CA ALA A 1 -15.16 -29.44 -2.18
C ALA A 1 -14.56 -30.45 -1.22
N SER A 2 -15.40 -31.29 -0.62
CA SER A 2 -15.00 -32.37 0.29
C SER A 2 -15.79 -33.62 -0.07
N TRP A 3 -15.09 -34.75 -0.04
CA TRP A 3 -15.65 -36.07 -0.35
C TRP A 3 -15.28 -37.04 0.76
N ASP A 4 -16.27 -37.72 1.30
CA ASP A 4 -16.14 -38.77 2.32
C ASP A 4 -16.57 -40.08 1.69
N PHE A 5 -15.66 -41.04 1.61
CA PHE A 5 -15.87 -42.37 1.07
C PHE A 5 -15.72 -43.41 2.16
N ASP A 6 -16.82 -44.13 2.46
CA ASP A 6 -16.79 -45.39 3.20
C ASP A 6 -16.48 -46.52 2.22
N ILE A 7 -15.20 -46.93 2.14
CA ILE A 7 -14.76 -48.03 1.26
C ILE A 7 -15.37 -49.33 1.75
N ASN A 8 -15.35 -49.52 3.05
CA ASN A 8 -16.06 -50.56 3.76
C ASN A 8 -16.26 -50.15 5.23
N LYS A 9 -16.79 -51.04 6.09
CA LYS A 9 -17.05 -50.74 7.53
C LYS A 9 -15.78 -50.31 8.32
N ASP A 10 -14.63 -50.78 7.87
CA ASP A 10 -13.34 -50.58 8.56
C ASP A 10 -12.39 -49.58 7.84
N MET A 11 -12.74 -49.12 6.63
CA MET A 11 -11.92 -48.26 5.80
C MET A 11 -12.68 -47.01 5.33
N LYS A 12 -12.10 -45.85 5.59
CA LYS A 12 -12.68 -44.57 5.18
C LYS A 12 -11.59 -43.69 4.50
N LEU A 13 -11.99 -43.04 3.43
CA LEU A 13 -11.18 -42.07 2.74
C LEU A 13 -11.86 -40.69 2.77
N LYS A 14 -11.17 -39.70 3.33
CA LYS A 14 -11.60 -38.30 3.34
C LYS A 14 -10.71 -37.49 2.44
N THR A 15 -11.26 -36.90 1.39
CA THR A 15 -10.50 -36.06 0.45
C THR A 15 -11.14 -34.69 0.38
N SER A 16 -10.32 -33.65 0.39
CA SER A 16 -10.78 -32.29 0.18
C SER A 16 -9.89 -31.56 -0.80
N ALA A 17 -10.50 -30.69 -1.59
CA ALA A 17 -9.81 -29.74 -2.47
C ALA A 17 -10.45 -28.37 -2.35
N GLY A 18 -9.63 -27.36 -2.25
CA GLY A 18 -10.04 -25.97 -2.15
C GLY A 18 -9.26 -25.09 -3.09
N PHE A 19 -9.94 -24.12 -3.66
CA PHE A 19 -9.33 -23.06 -4.45
C PHE A 19 -9.85 -21.73 -3.91
N LYS A 20 -8.93 -20.77 -3.74
CA LYS A 20 -9.25 -19.42 -3.28
C LYS A 20 -8.57 -18.41 -4.19
N TYR A 21 -9.34 -17.47 -4.67
CA TYR A 21 -8.85 -16.24 -5.25
C TYR A 21 -9.27 -15.06 -4.36
N SER A 22 -8.34 -14.21 -4.03
CA SER A 22 -8.56 -13.01 -3.23
C SER A 22 -7.91 -11.83 -3.96
N ASN A 23 -8.70 -10.79 -4.19
CA ASN A 23 -8.22 -9.50 -4.68
C ASN A 23 -8.38 -8.48 -3.55
N TYR A 24 -7.26 -7.93 -3.12
CA TYR A 24 -7.24 -6.93 -2.05
C TYR A 24 -6.41 -5.74 -2.49
N GLY A 25 -7.06 -4.57 -2.52
CA GLY A 25 -6.42 -3.30 -2.85
C GLY A 25 -6.72 -2.23 -1.81
N THR A 26 -5.73 -1.41 -1.53
CA THR A 26 -5.88 -0.20 -0.71
C THR A 26 -5.48 1.01 -1.52
N SER A 27 -6.30 2.06 -1.50
CA SER A 27 -5.94 3.35 -2.10
C SER A 27 -5.04 4.13 -1.16
N ALA A 28 -4.08 4.83 -1.73
CA ALA A 28 -3.19 5.73 -1.01
C ALA A 28 -3.02 7.03 -1.81
N LEU A 29 -2.85 8.12 -1.09
CA LEU A 29 -2.48 9.40 -1.68
C LEU A 29 -0.96 9.49 -1.76
N GLY A 30 -0.46 9.73 -2.97
CA GLY A 30 0.95 9.94 -3.25
C GLY A 30 1.24 11.40 -3.60
N TRP A 31 2.48 11.79 -3.44
CA TRP A 31 2.97 13.08 -3.91
C TRP A 31 4.45 12.97 -4.28
N SER A 32 4.88 13.80 -5.21
CA SER A 32 6.22 13.77 -5.80
C SER A 32 6.95 15.12 -5.65
N GLY A 33 8.25 15.08 -5.86
CA GLY A 33 9.09 16.27 -5.84
C GLY A 33 9.06 17.00 -4.50
N ASN A 34 9.01 18.32 -4.57
CA ASN A 34 8.95 19.22 -3.42
C ASN A 34 7.51 19.54 -2.99
N ALA A 35 6.53 18.77 -3.45
CA ALA A 35 5.15 18.97 -3.05
C ALA A 35 4.99 18.77 -1.54
N ALA A 36 4.23 19.64 -0.90
CA ALA A 36 3.94 19.54 0.52
C ALA A 36 3.10 18.28 0.80
N ASP A 37 3.32 17.63 1.94
CA ASP A 37 2.48 16.51 2.38
C ASP A 37 1.00 16.98 2.44
N PRO A 38 0.08 16.39 1.66
CA PRO A 38 -1.30 16.85 1.58
C PRO A 38 -2.13 16.43 2.80
N ARG A 39 -1.64 15.50 3.59
CA ARG A 39 -2.37 14.97 4.76
C ARG A 39 -2.49 16.03 5.85
N PRO A 40 -3.69 16.24 6.39
CA PRO A 40 -3.87 17.19 7.49
C PRO A 40 -3.16 16.75 8.77
N ASP A 41 -3.07 15.44 9.03
CA ASP A 41 -2.42 14.85 10.20
C ASP A 41 -0.90 14.70 10.07
N TYR A 42 -0.29 15.27 9.01
CA TYR A 42 1.16 15.29 8.93
C TYR A 42 1.76 16.06 10.11
N TYR A 43 2.74 15.45 10.78
CA TYR A 43 3.23 15.93 12.07
C TYR A 43 3.62 17.42 12.10
N LYS A 44 4.16 17.97 11.00
CA LYS A 44 4.52 19.39 10.88
C LYS A 44 3.33 20.35 10.84
N LYS A 45 2.12 19.85 10.62
CA LYS A 45 0.87 20.64 10.62
C LYS A 45 0.14 20.59 11.95
N LEU A 46 0.58 19.70 12.86
CA LEU A 46 -0.05 19.53 14.17
C LEU A 46 0.41 20.63 15.15
N PRO A 47 -0.44 21.04 16.09
CA PRO A 47 -0.05 22.03 17.12
C PRO A 47 1.24 21.68 17.83
N SER A 48 1.45 20.40 18.15
CA SER A 48 2.66 19.91 18.85
C SER A 48 3.97 20.12 18.07
N SER A 49 3.91 20.36 16.75
CA SER A 49 5.10 20.62 15.93
C SER A 49 5.75 21.98 16.18
N ILE A 50 5.01 22.89 16.83
CA ILE A 50 5.48 24.24 17.12
C ILE A 50 6.58 24.23 18.16
N PHE A 51 6.51 23.27 19.12
CA PHE A 51 7.55 23.12 20.10
C PHE A 51 8.70 22.27 19.60
N ASN A 52 9.92 22.65 19.96
CA ASN A 52 11.09 21.82 19.67
C ASN A 52 11.04 20.54 20.52
N VAL A 53 10.51 19.45 19.93
CA VAL A 53 10.28 18.17 20.63
C VAL A 53 11.59 17.50 21.05
N TYR A 54 12.71 17.88 20.44
CA TYR A 54 14.02 17.27 20.70
C TYR A 54 14.80 17.97 21.82
N ASP A 55 14.49 19.24 22.10
CA ASP A 55 15.10 19.97 23.20
C ASP A 55 14.09 20.23 24.32
N LYS A 56 13.97 19.23 25.21
CA LYS A 56 13.09 19.29 26.36
C LYS A 56 13.57 20.26 27.46
N SER A 57 14.72 20.88 27.29
CA SER A 57 15.32 21.80 28.26
C SER A 57 14.86 23.24 28.06
N THR A 58 14.32 23.57 26.88
CA THR A 58 13.84 24.91 26.58
C THR A 58 12.40 25.11 27.01
N VAL A 59 12.19 26.18 27.78
CA VAL A 59 10.83 26.66 28.08
C VAL A 59 10.30 27.33 26.81
N PRO A 60 9.08 27.00 26.34
CA PRO A 60 8.48 27.64 25.17
C PRO A 60 8.43 29.16 25.35
N SER A 61 8.77 29.88 24.30
CA SER A 61 8.64 31.34 24.26
C SER A 61 7.14 31.76 24.25
N GLU A 62 6.86 33.00 24.58
CA GLU A 62 5.50 33.54 24.52
C GLU A 62 4.93 33.46 23.10
N ASP A 63 5.76 33.71 22.07
CA ASP A 63 5.35 33.61 20.66
C ASP A 63 5.04 32.16 20.26
N GLU A 64 5.82 31.18 20.72
CA GLU A 64 5.53 29.76 20.47
C GLU A 64 4.24 29.31 21.16
N LEU A 65 3.97 29.78 22.36
CA LEU A 65 2.72 29.50 23.07
C LEU A 65 1.53 30.17 22.38
N ALA A 66 1.67 31.40 21.92
CA ALA A 66 0.62 32.10 21.17
C ALA A 66 0.29 31.36 19.86
N LEU A 67 1.31 30.97 19.10
CA LEU A 67 1.17 30.21 17.85
C LEU A 67 0.56 28.83 18.09
N PHE A 68 0.98 28.13 19.14
CA PHE A 68 0.39 26.84 19.53
C PHE A 68 -1.10 26.97 19.83
N ASN A 69 -1.50 28.01 20.57
CA ASN A 69 -2.90 28.27 20.90
C ASN A 69 -3.71 28.60 19.63
N GLU A 70 -3.18 29.44 18.74
CA GLU A 70 -3.81 29.78 17.47
C GLU A 70 -4.03 28.53 16.61
N VAL A 71 -2.98 27.72 16.40
CA VAL A 71 -3.07 26.50 15.61
C VAL A 71 -4.03 25.49 16.26
N THR A 72 -4.00 25.38 17.59
CA THR A 72 -4.92 24.51 18.35
C THR A 72 -6.38 24.93 18.14
N GLU A 73 -6.69 26.22 18.25
CA GLU A 73 -8.05 26.71 18.01
C GLU A 73 -8.49 26.52 16.56
N ARG A 74 -7.59 26.73 15.58
CA ARG A 74 -7.85 26.42 14.18
C ARG A 74 -8.18 24.95 13.96
N TRP A 75 -7.45 24.04 14.63
CA TRP A 75 -7.72 22.60 14.58
C TRP A 75 -9.09 22.24 15.21
N LYS A 76 -9.48 22.89 16.29
CA LYS A 76 -10.78 22.65 16.95
C LYS A 76 -11.96 23.18 16.13
N THR A 77 -11.85 24.36 15.59
CA THR A 77 -12.97 25.13 15.03
C THR A 77 -13.11 25.00 13.51
N SER A 78 -12.01 24.84 12.78
CA SER A 78 -12.02 24.74 11.33
C SER A 78 -12.06 23.30 10.82
N LYS A 79 -13.14 22.95 10.11
CA LYS A 79 -13.26 21.65 9.45
C LYS A 79 -12.23 21.50 8.33
N SER A 80 -11.97 22.55 7.56
CA SER A 80 -11.00 22.53 6.43
C SER A 80 -9.58 22.23 6.89
N THR A 81 -9.17 22.68 8.08
CA THR A 81 -7.85 22.38 8.65
C THR A 81 -7.63 20.88 8.86
N ARG A 82 -8.71 20.12 9.09
CA ARG A 82 -8.69 18.69 9.40
C ARG A 82 -9.01 17.80 8.21
N GLN A 83 -9.15 18.37 7.03
CA GLN A 83 -9.49 17.62 5.80
C GLN A 83 -8.39 17.79 4.76
N ILE A 84 -8.34 16.83 3.83
CA ILE A 84 -7.51 16.93 2.62
C ILE A 84 -8.12 18.01 1.73
N ASP A 85 -7.30 18.93 1.29
CA ASP A 85 -7.65 19.97 0.34
C ASP A 85 -7.46 19.43 -1.09
N TRP A 86 -8.52 18.82 -1.63
CA TRP A 86 -8.52 18.26 -2.97
C TRP A 86 -8.40 19.34 -4.04
N ASP A 87 -9.06 20.46 -3.88
CA ASP A 87 -9.04 21.56 -4.85
C ASP A 87 -7.62 22.12 -5.00
N GLN A 88 -6.91 22.27 -3.88
CA GLN A 88 -5.51 22.69 -3.90
C GLN A 88 -4.60 21.68 -4.62
N MET A 89 -4.85 20.38 -4.50
CA MET A 89 -4.05 19.37 -5.20
C MET A 89 -4.30 19.39 -6.71
N TYR A 90 -5.56 19.47 -7.13
CA TYR A 90 -5.93 19.65 -8.55
C TYR A 90 -5.33 20.93 -9.12
N PHE A 91 -5.45 22.03 -8.41
CA PHE A 91 -4.87 23.31 -8.82
C PHE A 91 -3.35 23.21 -8.99
N ALA A 92 -2.66 22.61 -8.02
CA ALA A 92 -1.21 22.44 -8.08
C ALA A 92 -0.77 21.58 -9.30
N ASN A 93 -1.52 20.52 -9.63
CA ASN A 93 -1.26 19.70 -10.81
C ASN A 93 -1.52 20.47 -12.11
N GLN A 94 -2.59 21.27 -12.18
CA GLN A 94 -2.85 22.13 -13.34
C GLN A 94 -1.73 23.16 -13.56
N GLN A 95 -1.21 23.74 -12.48
CA GLN A 95 -0.05 24.63 -12.58
C GLN A 95 1.22 23.89 -13.05
N ALA A 96 1.42 22.65 -12.59
CA ALA A 96 2.53 21.82 -13.05
C ALA A 96 2.40 21.49 -14.55
N ASN A 97 1.20 21.15 -15.04
CA ASN A 97 0.93 20.90 -16.47
C ASN A 97 1.25 22.14 -17.32
N ALA A 98 0.78 23.32 -16.89
CA ALA A 98 1.05 24.58 -17.61
C ALA A 98 2.54 24.90 -17.76
N LEU A 99 3.36 24.36 -16.85
CA LEU A 99 4.82 24.51 -16.87
C LEU A 99 5.55 23.31 -17.50
N GLY A 100 4.82 22.31 -18.02
CA GLY A 100 5.39 21.08 -18.54
C GLY A 100 6.14 20.26 -17.49
N LYS A 101 5.71 20.36 -16.22
CA LYS A 101 6.34 19.66 -15.09
C LYS A 101 5.56 18.39 -14.73
N GLU A 102 6.23 17.51 -13.96
CA GLU A 102 5.67 16.29 -13.41
C GLU A 102 4.48 16.56 -12.47
N THR A 103 3.53 15.65 -12.47
CA THR A 103 2.40 15.62 -11.55
C THR A 103 2.86 15.61 -10.10
N LEU A 104 2.33 16.51 -9.29
CA LEU A 104 2.72 16.66 -7.90
C LEU A 104 1.94 15.74 -6.96
N TYR A 105 0.65 15.55 -7.20
CA TYR A 105 -0.25 14.74 -6.38
C TYR A 105 -0.98 13.71 -7.21
N TYR A 106 -1.12 12.49 -6.68
CA TYR A 106 -1.79 11.39 -7.36
C TYR A 106 -2.38 10.40 -6.37
N GLN A 107 -3.29 9.56 -6.82
CA GLN A 107 -3.78 8.40 -6.08
C GLN A 107 -3.21 7.12 -6.66
N GLU A 108 -2.71 6.26 -5.79
CA GLU A 108 -2.28 4.90 -6.15
C GLU A 108 -3.16 3.85 -5.47
N GLU A 109 -3.24 2.68 -6.08
CA GLU A 109 -3.76 1.47 -5.46
C GLU A 109 -2.62 0.49 -5.21
N ARG A 110 -2.54 -0.02 -3.99
CA ARG A 110 -1.59 -1.06 -3.58
C ARG A 110 -2.34 -2.38 -3.48
N HIS A 111 -2.00 -3.32 -4.33
CA HIS A 111 -2.64 -4.61 -4.44
C HIS A 111 -1.83 -5.71 -3.76
N ASN A 112 -2.55 -6.59 -3.06
CA ASN A 112 -2.04 -7.81 -2.42
C ASN A 112 -3.01 -8.95 -2.78
N ASP A 113 -2.95 -9.41 -4.00
CA ASP A 113 -3.83 -10.45 -4.49
C ASP A 113 -3.27 -11.81 -4.12
N GLN A 114 -4.15 -12.79 -3.94
CA GLN A 114 -3.76 -14.14 -3.55
C GLN A 114 -4.51 -15.18 -4.37
N LEU A 115 -3.75 -16.16 -4.85
CA LEU A 115 -4.25 -17.38 -5.44
C LEU A 115 -3.78 -18.53 -4.56
N ALA A 116 -4.71 -19.32 -4.02
CA ALA A 116 -4.35 -20.45 -3.17
C ALA A 116 -5.08 -21.72 -3.62
N PHE A 117 -4.34 -22.83 -3.61
CA PHE A 117 -4.83 -24.17 -3.84
C PHE A 117 -4.47 -25.04 -2.63
N ASN A 118 -5.45 -25.76 -2.12
CA ASN A 118 -5.28 -26.68 -1.01
C ASN A 118 -5.86 -28.03 -1.41
N PHE A 119 -5.09 -29.09 -1.15
CA PHE A 119 -5.55 -30.47 -1.32
C PHE A 119 -5.16 -31.27 -0.08
N SER A 120 -6.06 -32.09 0.40
CA SER A 120 -5.74 -33.06 1.44
C SER A 120 -6.53 -34.35 1.22
N SER A 121 -5.88 -35.48 1.53
CA SER A 121 -6.51 -36.78 1.51
C SER A 121 -6.06 -37.57 2.73
N ILE A 122 -7.00 -38.10 3.48
CA ILE A 122 -6.76 -38.84 4.72
C ILE A 122 -7.45 -40.19 4.60
N PHE A 123 -6.68 -41.24 4.75
CA PHE A 123 -7.16 -42.64 4.79
C PHE A 123 -7.11 -43.15 6.21
N ASN A 124 -8.25 -43.68 6.69
CA ASN A 124 -8.37 -44.33 7.98
C ASN A 124 -8.67 -45.80 7.78
N HIS A 125 -7.97 -46.67 8.49
CA HIS A 125 -8.25 -48.10 8.51
C HIS A 125 -8.19 -48.63 9.92
N THR A 126 -9.28 -49.27 10.36
CA THR A 126 -9.36 -50.03 11.61
C THR A 126 -9.11 -51.47 11.30
N ILE A 127 -7.99 -52.01 11.79
CA ILE A 127 -7.58 -53.43 11.52
C ILE A 127 -8.35 -54.37 12.45
N ASP A 128 -8.39 -54.00 13.74
CA ASP A 128 -9.10 -54.75 14.78
C ASP A 128 -9.51 -53.85 15.94
N GLN A 129 -9.98 -54.41 17.06
CA GLN A 129 -10.44 -53.65 18.22
C GLN A 129 -9.34 -52.83 18.94
N HIS A 130 -8.08 -53.13 18.65
CA HIS A 130 -6.91 -52.52 19.32
C HIS A 130 -6.04 -51.75 18.37
N ASN A 131 -6.13 -51.97 17.07
CA ASN A 131 -5.23 -51.44 16.07
C ASN A 131 -5.97 -50.68 14.97
N SER A 132 -5.55 -49.42 14.77
CA SER A 132 -5.97 -48.61 13.63
C SER A 132 -4.79 -47.74 13.14
N TYR A 133 -4.81 -47.37 11.89
CA TYR A 133 -3.85 -46.42 11.35
C TYR A 133 -4.54 -45.36 10.50
N ILE A 134 -3.91 -44.18 10.50
CA ILE A 134 -4.33 -43.02 9.72
C ILE A 134 -3.14 -42.59 8.88
N VAL A 135 -3.34 -42.49 7.58
CA VAL A 135 -2.35 -41.98 6.65
C VAL A 135 -2.95 -40.81 5.89
N GLY A 136 -2.21 -39.73 5.78
CA GLY A 136 -2.69 -38.54 5.10
C GLY A 136 -1.61 -37.87 4.25
N VAL A 137 -2.07 -37.19 3.21
CA VAL A 137 -1.26 -36.29 2.40
C VAL A 137 -1.98 -34.93 2.34
N ALA A 138 -1.22 -33.86 2.46
CA ALA A 138 -1.69 -32.51 2.25
C ALA A 138 -0.74 -31.75 1.35
N VAL A 139 -1.29 -31.00 0.40
CA VAL A 139 -0.56 -30.11 -0.50
C VAL A 139 -1.20 -28.75 -0.44
N ASN A 140 -0.42 -27.73 -0.14
CA ASN A 140 -0.84 -26.35 -0.18
C ASN A 140 0.07 -25.59 -1.13
N SER A 141 -0.50 -24.76 -1.98
CA SER A 141 0.25 -23.86 -2.86
C SER A 141 -0.42 -22.50 -2.84
N THR A 142 0.37 -21.48 -2.57
CA THR A 142 -0.12 -20.09 -2.52
C THR A 142 0.77 -19.22 -3.38
N LYS A 143 0.15 -18.42 -4.25
CA LYS A 143 0.80 -17.34 -4.99
C LYS A 143 0.24 -16.02 -4.48
N GLY A 144 1.08 -15.21 -3.84
CA GLY A 144 0.81 -13.81 -3.53
C GLY A 144 1.31 -12.91 -4.66
N MET A 145 0.50 -11.98 -5.12
CA MET A 145 0.82 -11.01 -6.17
C MET A 145 0.77 -9.60 -5.56
N HIS A 146 1.90 -8.92 -5.58
CA HIS A 146 2.05 -7.59 -4.97
C HIS A 146 2.43 -6.60 -6.06
N TYR A 147 1.62 -5.55 -6.22
CA TYR A 147 1.84 -4.52 -7.23
C TYR A 147 1.14 -3.23 -6.88
N LYS A 148 1.54 -2.15 -7.55
CA LYS A 148 0.91 -0.84 -7.47
C LYS A 148 0.30 -0.49 -8.83
N LYS A 149 -0.81 0.24 -8.79
CA LYS A 149 -1.42 0.85 -9.97
C LYS A 149 -1.64 2.34 -9.74
N MET A 150 -1.45 3.12 -10.78
CA MET A 150 -1.91 4.49 -10.80
C MET A 150 -3.43 4.49 -10.86
N LYS A 151 -4.07 5.12 -9.88
CA LYS A 151 -5.53 5.21 -9.81
C LYS A 151 -6.05 6.47 -10.46
N ASP A 152 -5.45 7.62 -10.11
CA ASP A 152 -5.89 8.93 -10.56
C ASP A 152 -4.70 9.91 -10.45
N LEU A 153 -4.44 10.64 -11.51
CA LEU A 153 -3.40 11.67 -11.56
C LEU A 153 -3.89 13.03 -11.00
N LEU A 154 -5.11 13.11 -10.50
CA LEU A 154 -5.72 14.33 -9.95
C LEU A 154 -5.57 15.55 -10.89
N GLY A 155 -5.87 15.33 -12.18
CA GLY A 155 -5.74 16.33 -13.22
C GLY A 155 -4.31 16.60 -13.69
N GLY A 156 -3.33 15.79 -13.25
CA GLY A 156 -1.97 15.81 -13.78
C GLY A 156 -1.87 15.09 -15.13
N GLU A 157 -0.89 15.45 -15.94
CA GLU A 157 -0.69 14.88 -17.29
C GLU A 157 0.60 14.07 -17.41
N LEU A 158 1.61 14.41 -16.60
CA LEU A 158 2.93 13.81 -16.69
C LEU A 158 3.31 13.18 -15.34
N TYR A 159 3.48 11.88 -15.33
CA TYR A 159 4.05 11.19 -14.17
C TYR A 159 5.06 10.16 -14.61
N THR A 160 6.24 10.22 -14.01
CA THR A 160 7.33 9.26 -14.20
C THR A 160 7.66 8.63 -12.85
N ASP A 161 7.83 7.32 -12.82
CA ASP A 161 8.10 6.60 -11.57
C ASP A 161 9.57 6.75 -11.17
N VAL A 162 9.83 7.72 -10.34
CA VAL A 162 11.16 8.02 -9.82
C VAL A 162 11.23 7.79 -8.30
N ASP A 163 12.38 7.36 -7.83
CA ASP A 163 12.66 7.31 -6.40
C ASP A 163 12.90 8.72 -5.86
N LYS A 164 11.95 9.22 -5.09
CA LYS A 164 12.00 10.56 -4.50
C LYS A 164 13.19 10.79 -3.56
N PHE A 165 13.73 9.73 -2.96
CA PHE A 165 14.93 9.84 -2.12
C PHE A 165 16.18 10.01 -2.99
N SER A 166 16.29 9.25 -4.07
CA SER A 166 17.35 9.42 -5.05
C SER A 166 17.28 10.77 -5.76
N VAL A 167 16.07 11.27 -6.05
CA VAL A 167 15.89 12.64 -6.57
C VAL A 167 16.47 13.68 -5.63
N ARG A 168 16.28 13.55 -4.33
CA ARG A 168 16.85 14.45 -3.33
C ARG A 168 18.37 14.43 -3.35
N ASP A 169 18.97 13.25 -3.48
CA ASP A 169 20.41 13.05 -3.33
C ASP A 169 21.18 13.30 -4.64
N TYR A 170 20.57 13.01 -5.79
CA TYR A 170 21.23 13.05 -7.11
C TYR A 170 20.59 14.02 -8.12
N GLY A 171 19.42 14.58 -7.80
CA GLY A 171 18.67 15.46 -8.70
C GLY A 171 17.91 14.70 -9.82
N TYR A 172 16.98 15.39 -10.47
CA TYR A 172 16.09 14.80 -11.48
C TYR A 172 16.76 14.33 -12.77
N ASN A 173 17.95 14.79 -13.07
CA ASN A 173 18.67 14.46 -14.31
C ASN A 173 19.53 13.19 -14.20
N SER A 174 19.50 12.51 -13.07
CA SER A 174 20.29 11.31 -12.85
C SER A 174 19.54 10.05 -13.29
N SER A 175 20.20 9.17 -14.04
CA SER A 175 19.64 7.87 -14.44
C SER A 175 19.37 6.95 -13.25
N VAL A 176 20.03 7.17 -12.11
CA VAL A 176 19.85 6.34 -10.91
C VAL A 176 18.55 6.62 -10.16
N ILE A 177 17.79 7.64 -10.54
CA ILE A 177 16.52 7.97 -9.89
C ILE A 177 15.34 7.13 -10.40
N GLN A 178 15.49 6.41 -11.52
CA GLN A 178 14.41 5.64 -12.14
C GLN A 178 14.15 4.35 -11.36
N ASN A 179 12.89 4.07 -11.02
CA ASN A 179 12.50 2.80 -10.42
C ASN A 179 12.41 1.67 -11.47
N ASP A 180 11.95 1.98 -12.67
CA ASP A 180 11.94 1.06 -13.80
C ASP A 180 13.20 1.27 -14.64
N LEU A 181 14.21 0.41 -14.42
CA LEU A 181 15.50 0.50 -15.14
C LEU A 181 15.42 0.00 -16.59
N ASP A 182 14.44 -0.86 -16.88
CA ASP A 182 14.23 -1.41 -18.21
C ASP A 182 13.55 -0.38 -19.13
N ASN A 183 12.71 0.48 -18.54
CA ASN A 183 11.98 1.52 -19.26
C ASN A 183 12.12 2.88 -18.58
N PRO A 184 13.32 3.46 -18.57
CA PRO A 184 13.55 4.75 -17.93
C PRO A 184 12.71 5.84 -18.61
N ASN A 185 12.20 6.78 -17.81
CA ASN A 185 11.32 7.86 -18.26
C ASN A 185 9.97 7.40 -18.85
N LYS A 186 9.56 6.16 -18.61
CA LYS A 186 8.23 5.69 -18.96
C LYS A 186 7.18 6.54 -18.28
N ARG A 187 6.27 7.06 -19.07
CA ARG A 187 5.09 7.77 -18.55
C ARG A 187 4.09 6.76 -17.99
N ILE A 188 3.60 7.05 -16.82
CA ILE A 188 2.62 6.25 -16.10
C ILE A 188 1.27 6.96 -16.20
N GLY A 189 0.33 6.29 -16.84
CA GLY A 189 -1.06 6.71 -16.92
C GLY A 189 -1.96 6.01 -15.91
N GLU A 190 -3.22 6.41 -15.87
CA GLU A 190 -4.21 5.75 -15.02
C GLU A 190 -4.40 4.28 -15.44
N GLY A 191 -4.41 3.40 -14.44
CA GLY A 191 -4.48 1.96 -14.64
C GLY A 191 -3.13 1.26 -14.84
N ASP A 192 -2.06 2.00 -15.13
CA ASP A 192 -0.74 1.43 -15.31
C ASP A 192 -0.14 0.95 -13.99
N LYS A 193 0.60 -0.15 -14.07
CA LYS A 193 1.46 -0.59 -12.97
C LYS A 193 2.73 0.23 -12.93
N PHE A 194 3.20 0.51 -11.71
CA PHE A 194 4.43 1.23 -11.44
C PHE A 194 5.02 0.83 -10.07
N GLY A 195 6.24 1.24 -9.79
CA GLY A 195 6.95 0.86 -8.58
C GLY A 195 7.26 -0.64 -8.55
N TYR A 196 6.91 -1.28 -7.43
CA TYR A 196 7.13 -2.71 -7.27
C TYR A 196 6.08 -3.56 -8.02
N ASP A 197 6.51 -4.69 -8.56
CA ASP A 197 5.65 -5.77 -9.07
C ASP A 197 6.38 -7.09 -8.80
N TYR A 198 5.93 -7.87 -7.83
CA TYR A 198 6.55 -9.12 -7.48
C TYR A 198 5.55 -10.18 -7.03
N ASN A 199 5.94 -11.44 -7.15
CA ASN A 199 5.15 -12.58 -6.74
C ASN A 199 5.90 -13.37 -5.65
N ILE A 200 5.13 -13.87 -4.68
CA ILE A 200 5.61 -14.77 -3.63
C ILE A 200 4.92 -16.12 -3.83
N PHE A 201 5.70 -17.20 -3.80
CA PHE A 201 5.21 -18.57 -3.86
C PHE A 201 5.55 -19.31 -2.57
N VAL A 202 4.54 -20.00 -1.99
CA VAL A 202 4.67 -20.83 -0.79
C VAL A 202 3.97 -22.16 -1.01
#